data_4ba58aa70351f8aff88cd1c9d78923f1
#
_entry.id   4ba58aa70351f8aff88cd1c9d78923f1
#
_cell.length_a   1.000
_cell.length_b   1.000
_cell.length_c   1.000
_cell.angle_alpha   90.00
_cell.angle_beta   90.00
_cell.angle_gamma   90.00
#
_symmetry.space_group_name_H-M   'P 1'
#
loop_
_entity.id
_entity.type
_entity.pdbx_description
1 polymer ?
#
loop_
_entity_poly.entity_id
_entity_poly.type
_entity_poly.pdbx_seq_one_letter_code
_entity_poly.pdbx_strand_id
1 'polypeptide(L)'
;MDGIQIPSEFHQWAMKWIQIENKKESKVRNQIITNHQENYKKCLKKIDNLIDMRSSEDITKEEFLRKKLELSEERIRLEELAVDTGDRINKQIEKAEEVFLFAEKAKDRFQNGDIENKKEILTALGSNLILKDKKLSITIQKPLFLIEKVARQVKAINQRLEPLKNRITNNELEKIYLQNPTLLRG
;
A
#
# COMPACT_ATOMS: atom_id res chain seq x y z
N MET A 1 -8.31 -23.52 3.33
CA MET A 1 -8.26 -22.84 2.02
C MET A 1 -9.53 -22.07 1.69
N ASP A 2 -10.70 -22.61 1.93
CA ASP A 2 -11.98 -21.93 1.62
C ASP A 2 -12.18 -20.58 2.34
N GLY A 3 -11.48 -20.36 3.46
CA GLY A 3 -11.58 -19.13 4.24
C GLY A 3 -10.99 -17.89 3.57
N ILE A 4 -9.98 -18.07 2.72
CA ILE A 4 -9.26 -16.97 2.06
C ILE A 4 -9.57 -16.82 0.58
N GLN A 5 -10.28 -17.80 -0.01
CA GLN A 5 -10.59 -17.76 -1.44
C GLN A 5 -11.57 -16.64 -1.76
N ILE A 6 -11.20 -15.79 -2.71
CA ILE A 6 -12.03 -14.73 -3.28
C ILE A 6 -12.37 -15.03 -4.74
N PRO A 7 -13.54 -14.57 -5.24
CA PRO A 7 -13.87 -14.61 -6.64
C PRO A 7 -12.98 -13.69 -7.49
N SER A 8 -12.74 -14.03 -8.74
CA SER A 8 -11.97 -13.22 -9.69
C SER A 8 -12.59 -11.84 -9.93
N GLU A 9 -13.92 -11.77 -9.91
CA GLU A 9 -14.67 -10.51 -10.05
C GLU A 9 -14.36 -9.55 -8.88
N PHE A 10 -14.22 -10.09 -7.66
CA PHE A 10 -13.83 -9.27 -6.51
C PHE A 10 -12.39 -8.78 -6.63
N HIS A 11 -11.46 -9.65 -7.03
CA HIS A 11 -10.07 -9.27 -7.28
C HIS A 11 -9.97 -8.12 -8.30
N GLN A 12 -10.60 -8.28 -9.46
CA GLN A 12 -10.61 -7.26 -10.53
C GLN A 12 -11.21 -5.94 -10.05
N TRP A 13 -12.32 -6.00 -9.33
CA TRP A 13 -12.94 -4.80 -8.74
C TRP A 13 -12.03 -4.12 -7.74
N ALA A 14 -11.41 -4.87 -6.82
CA ALA A 14 -10.52 -4.33 -5.81
C ALA A 14 -9.30 -3.63 -6.44
N MET A 15 -8.68 -4.23 -7.45
CA MET A 15 -7.57 -3.64 -8.17
C MET A 15 -7.97 -2.37 -8.93
N LYS A 16 -9.12 -2.39 -9.60
CA LYS A 16 -9.66 -1.18 -10.25
C LYS A 16 -9.92 -0.06 -9.25
N TRP A 17 -10.45 -0.38 -8.07
CA TRP A 17 -10.70 0.60 -7.02
C TRP A 17 -9.40 1.20 -6.47
N ILE A 18 -8.40 0.36 -6.17
CA ILE A 18 -7.07 0.80 -5.74
C ILE A 18 -6.47 1.79 -6.76
N GLN A 19 -6.56 1.47 -8.04
CA GLN A 19 -6.05 2.34 -9.12
C GLN A 19 -6.80 3.68 -9.19
N ILE A 20 -8.12 3.69 -9.03
CA ILE A 20 -8.93 4.90 -9.00
C ILE A 20 -8.56 5.78 -7.81
N GLU A 21 -8.47 5.21 -6.61
CA GLU A 21 -8.08 5.94 -5.41
C GLU A 21 -6.65 6.47 -5.50
N ASN A 22 -5.70 5.65 -5.94
CA ASN A 22 -4.33 6.09 -6.17
C ASN A 22 -4.26 7.27 -7.17
N LYS A 23 -5.07 7.24 -8.24
CA LYS A 23 -5.13 8.32 -9.23
C LYS A 23 -5.72 9.61 -8.63
N LYS A 24 -6.68 9.53 -7.73
CA LYS A 24 -7.24 10.69 -7.02
C LYS A 24 -6.20 11.28 -6.06
N GLU A 25 -5.58 10.42 -5.25
CA GLU A 25 -4.57 10.86 -4.27
C GLU A 25 -3.28 11.34 -4.93
N SER A 26 -2.93 10.82 -6.10
CA SER A 26 -1.71 11.22 -6.82
C SER A 26 -1.70 12.71 -7.20
N LYS A 27 -2.84 13.30 -7.48
CA LYS A 27 -2.94 14.74 -7.79
C LYS A 27 -2.55 15.60 -6.58
N VAL A 28 -3.10 15.28 -5.42
CA VAL A 28 -2.80 16.01 -4.16
C VAL A 28 -1.34 15.79 -3.77
N ARG A 29 -0.86 14.58 -3.88
CA ARG A 29 0.52 14.21 -3.59
C ARG A 29 1.52 14.92 -4.50
N ASN A 30 1.24 14.97 -5.81
CA ASN A 30 2.10 15.69 -6.76
C ASN A 30 2.17 17.17 -6.45
N GLN A 31 1.07 17.79 -6.00
CA GLN A 31 1.10 19.18 -5.52
C GLN A 31 2.00 19.34 -4.30
N ILE A 32 1.91 18.43 -3.33
CA ILE A 32 2.76 18.46 -2.13
C ILE A 32 4.23 18.30 -2.51
N ILE A 33 4.56 17.35 -3.37
CA ILE A 33 5.93 17.12 -3.86
C ILE A 33 6.45 18.37 -4.59
N THR A 34 5.65 18.94 -5.48
CA THR A 34 6.03 20.16 -6.20
C THR A 34 6.30 21.31 -5.22
N ASN A 35 5.45 21.51 -4.21
CA ASN A 35 5.67 22.51 -3.17
C ASN A 35 6.96 22.26 -2.37
N HIS A 36 7.28 21.02 -2.05
CA HIS A 36 8.54 20.69 -1.36
C HIS A 36 9.75 20.95 -2.25
N GLN A 37 9.69 20.61 -3.54
CA GLN A 37 10.74 20.90 -4.51
C GLN A 37 10.95 22.41 -4.71
N GLU A 38 9.87 23.19 -4.75
CA GLU A 38 9.96 24.65 -4.82
C GLU A 38 10.58 25.25 -3.57
N ASN A 39 10.18 24.78 -2.39
CA ASN A 39 10.76 25.21 -1.12
C ASN A 39 12.24 24.85 -1.01
N TYR A 40 12.63 23.66 -1.47
CA TYR A 40 14.03 23.25 -1.56
C TYR A 40 14.84 24.21 -2.45
N LYS A 41 14.33 24.54 -3.65
CA LYS A 41 14.96 25.51 -4.55
C LYS A 41 15.08 26.91 -3.93
N LYS A 42 14.05 27.35 -3.19
CA LYS A 42 14.09 28.61 -2.43
C LYS A 42 15.15 28.58 -1.32
N CYS A 43 15.28 27.46 -0.62
CA CYS A 43 16.30 27.29 0.41
C CYS A 43 17.71 27.35 -0.18
N LEU A 44 17.97 26.70 -1.32
CA LEU A 44 19.25 26.82 -2.03
C LEU A 44 19.58 28.26 -2.40
N LYS A 45 18.62 29.01 -2.97
CA LYS A 45 18.81 30.42 -3.28
C LYS A 45 19.13 31.29 -2.05
N LYS A 46 18.51 30.98 -0.89
CA LYS A 46 18.85 31.68 0.37
C LYS A 46 20.28 31.38 0.81
N ILE A 47 20.77 30.15 0.61
CA ILE A 47 22.16 29.77 0.91
C ILE A 47 23.12 30.52 0.00
N ASP A 48 22.83 30.59 -1.32
CA ASP A 48 23.65 31.33 -2.28
C ASP A 48 23.71 32.83 -1.91
N ASN A 49 22.55 33.45 -1.64
CA ASN A 49 22.49 34.86 -1.21
C ASN A 49 23.27 35.08 0.11
N LEU A 50 23.23 34.16 1.04
CA LEU A 50 23.96 34.23 2.31
C LEU A 50 25.49 34.24 2.05
N ILE A 51 25.95 33.43 1.09
CA ILE A 51 27.35 33.37 0.67
C ILE A 51 27.75 34.72 0.02
N ASP A 52 26.90 35.26 -0.86
CA ASP A 52 27.15 36.54 -1.50
C ASP A 52 27.26 37.70 -0.49
N MET A 53 26.32 37.77 0.49
CA MET A 53 26.35 38.77 1.57
C MET A 53 27.61 38.65 2.42
N ARG A 54 28.09 37.41 2.65
CA ARG A 54 29.34 37.21 3.39
C ARG A 54 30.57 37.62 2.55
N SER A 55 30.53 37.39 1.26
CA SER A 55 31.60 37.78 0.32
C SER A 55 31.71 39.29 0.16
N SER A 56 30.57 40.00 0.24
CA SER A 56 30.50 41.48 0.21
C SER A 56 30.75 42.14 1.56
N GLU A 57 31.03 41.37 2.59
CA GLU A 57 31.21 41.82 3.99
C GLU A 57 29.98 42.48 4.63
N ASP A 58 28.77 42.28 4.03
CA ASP A 58 27.51 42.86 4.50
C ASP A 58 27.03 42.24 5.83
N ILE A 59 27.56 41.05 6.19
CA ILE A 59 27.22 40.33 7.41
C ILE A 59 28.49 39.87 8.16
N THR A 60 28.38 39.77 9.47
CA THR A 60 29.45 39.27 10.32
C THR A 60 29.67 37.76 10.16
N LYS A 61 30.82 37.29 10.57
CA LYS A 61 31.13 35.82 10.57
C LYS A 61 30.15 35.06 11.43
N GLU A 62 29.82 35.57 12.61
CA GLU A 62 28.89 34.97 13.55
C GLU A 62 27.48 34.84 13.01
N GLU A 63 26.96 35.90 12.35
CA GLU A 63 25.66 35.87 11.70
C GLU A 63 25.63 34.88 10.54
N PHE A 64 26.68 34.84 9.73
CA PHE A 64 26.82 33.88 8.64
C PHE A 64 26.78 32.45 9.15
N LEU A 65 27.56 32.11 10.17
CA LEU A 65 27.62 30.74 10.70
C LEU A 65 26.28 30.31 11.27
N ARG A 66 25.59 31.16 12.02
CA ARG A 66 24.26 30.88 12.56
C ARG A 66 23.25 30.62 11.44
N LYS A 67 23.17 31.53 10.45
CA LYS A 67 22.22 31.37 9.35
C LYS A 67 22.54 30.20 8.44
N LYS A 68 23.82 29.90 8.24
CA LYS A 68 24.26 28.73 7.47
C LYS A 68 23.80 27.44 8.14
N LEU A 69 23.89 27.34 9.47
CA LEU A 69 23.43 26.16 10.19
C LEU A 69 21.91 25.97 10.02
N GLU A 70 21.12 27.03 10.29
CA GLU A 70 19.67 27.01 10.13
C GLU A 70 19.24 26.56 8.72
N LEU A 71 19.84 27.15 7.67
CA LEU A 71 19.51 26.82 6.28
C LEU A 71 20.00 25.44 5.86
N SER A 72 21.09 24.94 6.44
CA SER A 72 21.57 23.58 6.18
C SER A 72 20.64 22.53 6.76
N GLU A 73 20.11 22.75 7.95
CA GLU A 73 19.09 21.88 8.56
C GLU A 73 17.77 21.92 7.78
N GLU A 74 17.33 23.13 7.37
CA GLU A 74 16.14 23.28 6.52
C GLU A 74 16.32 22.55 5.18
N ARG A 75 17.49 22.65 4.56
CA ARG A 75 17.80 21.95 3.30
C ARG A 75 17.68 20.42 3.45
N ILE A 76 18.32 19.84 4.48
CA ILE A 76 18.28 18.39 4.72
C ILE A 76 16.83 17.93 4.90
N ARG A 77 16.06 18.65 5.72
CA ARG A 77 14.66 18.34 5.96
C ARG A 77 13.82 18.39 4.68
N LEU A 78 14.02 19.42 3.84
CA LEU A 78 13.28 19.57 2.57
C LEU A 78 13.70 18.52 1.55
N GLU A 79 14.96 18.10 1.54
CA GLU A 79 15.49 17.05 0.69
C GLU A 79 14.83 15.69 1.04
N GLU A 80 14.77 15.35 2.32
CA GLU A 80 14.08 14.14 2.80
C GLU A 80 12.60 14.12 2.42
N LEU A 81 11.90 15.27 2.54
CA LEU A 81 10.49 15.39 2.17
C LEU A 81 10.25 15.33 0.65
N ALA A 82 11.25 15.67 -0.16
CA ALA A 82 11.13 15.65 -1.62
C ALA A 82 11.40 14.26 -2.22
N VAL A 83 12.07 13.39 -1.50
CA VAL A 83 12.60 12.10 -1.96
C VAL A 83 11.58 11.03 -1.71
N ASP A 84 10.53 10.76 -1.84
CA ASP A 84 9.95 9.40 -1.69
C ASP A 84 8.48 9.25 -1.33
N THR A 85 7.66 9.47 -2.31
CA THR A 85 6.29 8.98 -2.10
C THR A 85 5.77 8.08 -3.24
N GLY A 86 6.29 8.22 -4.45
CA GLY A 86 5.79 7.52 -5.64
C GLY A 86 6.14 6.03 -5.65
N ASP A 87 7.40 5.70 -5.51
CA ASP A 87 7.90 4.31 -5.58
C ASP A 87 7.39 3.44 -4.44
N ARG A 88 7.27 4.03 -3.26
CA ARG A 88 6.73 3.32 -2.09
C ARG A 88 5.28 2.89 -2.28
N ILE A 89 4.47 3.75 -2.91
CA ILE A 89 3.06 3.45 -3.15
C ILE A 89 2.91 2.44 -4.28
N ASN A 90 3.68 2.57 -5.36
CA ASN A 90 3.67 1.57 -6.43
C ASN A 90 4.01 0.17 -5.89
N LYS A 91 5.05 0.07 -5.06
CA LYS A 91 5.40 -1.19 -4.37
C LYS A 91 4.29 -1.71 -3.45
N GLN A 92 3.52 -0.84 -2.82
CA GLN A 92 2.36 -1.25 -2.01
C GLN A 92 1.23 -1.78 -2.88
N ILE A 93 0.96 -1.16 -4.03
CA ILE A 93 -0.05 -1.62 -4.99
C ILE A 93 0.34 -2.98 -5.57
N GLU A 94 1.60 -3.17 -5.98
CA GLU A 94 2.12 -4.45 -6.45
C GLU A 94 1.95 -5.55 -5.39
N LYS A 95 2.30 -5.27 -4.15
CA LYS A 95 2.09 -6.22 -3.05
C LYS A 95 0.61 -6.54 -2.81
N ALA A 96 -0.27 -5.56 -2.94
CA ALA A 96 -1.71 -5.80 -2.82
C ALA A 96 -2.21 -6.72 -3.95
N GLU A 97 -1.75 -6.50 -5.18
CA GLU A 97 -2.08 -7.36 -6.33
C GLU A 97 -1.60 -8.79 -6.12
N GLU A 98 -0.36 -8.99 -5.67
CA GLU A 98 0.18 -10.31 -5.33
C GLU A 98 -0.69 -11.05 -4.31
N VAL A 99 -1.14 -10.33 -3.27
CA VAL A 99 -1.98 -10.90 -2.21
C VAL A 99 -3.38 -11.27 -2.72
N PHE A 100 -4.00 -10.42 -3.54
CA PHE A 100 -5.30 -10.72 -4.16
C PHE A 100 -5.19 -11.90 -5.14
N LEU A 101 -4.14 -11.92 -5.97
CA LEU A 101 -3.88 -13.01 -6.90
C LEU A 101 -3.65 -14.34 -6.16
N PHE A 102 -2.90 -14.29 -5.07
CA PHE A 102 -2.72 -15.45 -4.20
C PHE A 102 -4.05 -15.94 -3.65
N ALA A 103 -4.89 -15.06 -3.10
CA ALA A 103 -6.18 -15.41 -2.51
C ALA A 103 -7.17 -15.99 -3.56
N GLU A 104 -7.10 -15.52 -4.81
CA GLU A 104 -7.89 -16.07 -5.91
C GLU A 104 -7.45 -17.50 -6.27
N LYS A 105 -6.14 -17.75 -6.39
CA LYS A 105 -5.59 -18.97 -6.99
C LYS A 105 -5.11 -20.03 -5.99
N ALA A 106 -4.92 -19.68 -4.72
CA ALA A 106 -4.27 -20.54 -3.74
C ALA A 106 -4.98 -21.90 -3.55
N LYS A 107 -6.32 -21.91 -3.58
CA LYS A 107 -7.10 -23.14 -3.42
C LYS A 107 -6.87 -24.09 -4.58
N ASP A 108 -6.99 -23.62 -5.81
CA ASP A 108 -6.86 -24.44 -7.02
C ASP A 108 -5.42 -24.96 -7.15
N ARG A 109 -4.43 -24.10 -6.89
CA ARG A 109 -3.02 -24.51 -6.86
C ARG A 109 -2.73 -25.53 -5.74
N PHE A 110 -3.37 -25.41 -4.58
CA PHE A 110 -3.19 -26.37 -3.51
C PHE A 110 -3.83 -27.73 -3.83
N GLN A 111 -4.99 -27.76 -4.49
CA GLN A 111 -5.67 -29.00 -4.85
C GLN A 111 -4.94 -29.74 -5.97
N ASN A 112 -4.52 -29.02 -6.99
CA ASN A 112 -3.99 -29.57 -8.25
C ASN A 112 -2.46 -29.54 -8.34
N GLY A 113 -1.76 -28.83 -7.43
CA GLY A 113 -0.31 -28.69 -7.43
C GLY A 113 0.40 -29.89 -6.81
N ASP A 114 1.70 -29.97 -7.07
CA ASP A 114 2.61 -30.93 -6.45
C ASP A 114 2.89 -30.62 -4.96
N ILE A 115 3.75 -31.40 -4.34
CA ILE A 115 4.10 -31.25 -2.92
C ILE A 115 4.81 -29.92 -2.66
N GLU A 116 5.65 -29.45 -3.58
CA GLU A 116 6.37 -28.19 -3.44
C GLU A 116 5.42 -26.98 -3.51
N ASN A 117 4.53 -26.96 -4.49
CA ASN A 117 3.47 -25.96 -4.59
C ASN A 117 2.60 -25.92 -3.31
N LYS A 118 2.23 -27.08 -2.77
CA LYS A 118 1.47 -27.18 -1.52
C LYS A 118 2.24 -26.59 -0.33
N LYS A 119 3.54 -26.86 -0.24
CA LYS A 119 4.43 -26.35 0.80
C LYS A 119 4.58 -24.82 0.70
N GLU A 120 4.82 -24.29 -0.49
CA GLU A 120 4.89 -22.85 -0.73
C GLU A 120 3.62 -22.13 -0.29
N ILE A 121 2.45 -22.66 -0.68
CA ILE A 121 1.17 -22.07 -0.33
C ILE A 121 0.96 -22.09 1.19
N LEU A 122 1.28 -23.19 1.87
CA LEU A 122 1.16 -23.26 3.32
C LEU A 122 2.10 -22.26 4.02
N THR A 123 3.31 -22.10 3.52
CA THR A 123 4.28 -21.13 4.04
C THR A 123 3.82 -19.68 3.82
N ALA A 124 3.24 -19.39 2.65
CA ALA A 124 2.70 -18.07 2.32
C ALA A 124 1.43 -17.72 3.12
N LEU A 125 0.62 -18.72 3.50
CA LEU A 125 -0.58 -18.50 4.29
C LEU A 125 -0.29 -18.01 5.70
N GLY A 126 0.77 -18.51 6.32
CA GLY A 126 1.05 -18.15 7.69
C GLY A 126 2.13 -18.98 8.38
N SER A 127 2.14 -18.86 9.69
CA SER A 127 3.08 -19.52 10.58
C SER A 127 2.35 -20.49 11.53
N ASN A 128 3.11 -21.18 12.37
CA ASN A 128 2.59 -22.08 13.38
C ASN A 128 1.68 -23.18 12.81
N LEU A 129 2.22 -23.93 11.85
CA LEU A 129 1.58 -25.10 11.28
C LEU A 129 1.52 -26.21 12.34
N ILE A 130 0.34 -26.47 12.88
CA ILE A 130 0.12 -27.51 13.90
C ILE A 130 -0.79 -28.59 13.31
N LEU A 131 -0.28 -29.83 13.24
CA LEU A 131 -1.06 -31.00 12.83
C LEU A 131 -1.51 -31.74 14.09
N LYS A 132 -2.81 -31.71 14.35
CA LYS A 132 -3.43 -32.48 15.46
C LYS A 132 -4.67 -33.21 14.95
N ASP A 133 -4.79 -34.48 15.28
CA ASP A 133 -5.94 -35.34 14.93
C ASP A 133 -6.29 -35.27 13.41
N LYS A 134 -5.26 -35.32 12.53
CA LYS A 134 -5.38 -35.20 11.08
C LYS A 134 -5.92 -33.83 10.59
N LYS A 135 -6.02 -32.86 11.48
CA LYS A 135 -6.41 -31.48 11.15
C LYS A 135 -5.20 -30.56 11.22
N LEU A 136 -4.98 -29.81 10.15
CA LEU A 136 -3.92 -28.80 10.08
C LEU A 136 -4.50 -27.44 10.52
N SER A 137 -3.90 -26.88 11.56
CA SER A 137 -4.19 -25.51 12.02
C SER A 137 -3.05 -24.58 11.61
N ILE A 138 -3.38 -23.40 11.11
CA ILE A 138 -2.44 -22.39 10.65
C ILE A 138 -2.83 -21.04 11.26
N THR A 139 -1.86 -20.31 11.76
CA THR A 139 -2.06 -18.91 12.13
C THR A 139 -1.85 -18.04 10.89
N ILE A 140 -2.95 -17.50 10.35
CA ILE A 140 -2.91 -16.68 9.12
C ILE A 140 -2.25 -15.34 9.43
N GLN A 141 -1.28 -14.95 8.59
CA GLN A 141 -0.56 -13.71 8.71
C GLN A 141 -1.27 -12.56 7.98
N LYS A 142 -1.01 -11.32 8.42
CA LYS A 142 -1.35 -10.14 7.62
C LYS A 142 -0.54 -10.16 6.29
N PRO A 143 -1.12 -9.77 5.16
CA PRO A 143 -2.47 -9.21 4.98
C PRO A 143 -3.59 -10.22 4.77
N LEU A 144 -3.30 -11.53 4.65
CA LEU A 144 -4.27 -12.58 4.33
C LEU A 144 -5.39 -12.72 5.38
N PHE A 145 -5.14 -12.36 6.63
CA PHE A 145 -6.18 -12.29 7.67
C PHE A 145 -7.31 -11.31 7.31
N LEU A 146 -6.97 -10.16 6.70
CA LEU A 146 -7.97 -9.20 6.25
C LEU A 146 -8.78 -9.76 5.08
N ILE A 147 -8.12 -10.46 4.18
CA ILE A 147 -8.78 -11.14 3.05
C ILE A 147 -9.72 -12.24 3.53
N GLU A 148 -9.33 -13.01 4.53
CA GLU A 148 -10.21 -14.03 5.14
C GLU A 148 -11.53 -13.43 5.64
N LYS A 149 -11.45 -12.28 6.33
CA LYS A 149 -12.63 -11.57 6.82
C LYS A 149 -13.54 -11.14 5.66
N VAL A 150 -12.96 -10.57 4.60
CA VAL A 150 -13.70 -10.10 3.43
C VAL A 150 -14.24 -11.28 2.60
N ALA A 151 -13.48 -12.34 2.41
CA ALA A 151 -13.91 -13.53 1.69
C ALA A 151 -15.18 -14.14 2.29
N ARG A 152 -15.31 -14.13 3.63
CA ARG A 152 -16.53 -14.58 4.31
C ARG A 152 -17.73 -13.70 3.96
N GLN A 153 -17.56 -12.38 3.92
CA GLN A 153 -18.61 -11.43 3.55
C GLN A 153 -19.03 -11.58 2.09
N VAL A 154 -18.06 -11.68 1.17
CA VAL A 154 -18.30 -11.88 -0.27
C VAL A 154 -19.05 -13.20 -0.52
N LYS A 155 -18.65 -14.28 0.15
CA LYS A 155 -19.36 -15.56 0.03
C LYS A 155 -20.78 -15.50 0.55
N ALA A 156 -21.01 -14.84 1.69
CA ALA A 156 -22.34 -14.66 2.24
C ALA A 156 -23.29 -13.87 1.30
N ILE A 157 -22.76 -12.92 0.56
CA ILE A 157 -23.52 -12.15 -0.44
C ILE A 157 -23.80 -13.04 -1.65
N ASN A 158 -22.81 -13.78 -2.19
CA ASN A 158 -23.01 -14.68 -3.30
C ASN A 158 -24.02 -15.79 -3.01
N GLN A 159 -24.09 -16.27 -1.77
CA GLN A 159 -25.05 -17.30 -1.37
C GLN A 159 -26.49 -16.76 -1.21
N ARG A 160 -26.69 -15.45 -1.03
CA ARG A 160 -27.99 -14.80 -0.92
C ARG A 160 -28.60 -14.45 -2.28
N LEU A 161 -27.78 -14.37 -3.31
CA LEU A 161 -28.21 -14.07 -4.66
C LEU A 161 -28.67 -15.38 -5.32
N GLU A 162 -29.97 -15.50 -5.53
CA GLU A 162 -30.60 -16.65 -6.18
C GLU A 162 -30.00 -16.96 -7.58
N PRO A 163 -30.16 -18.19 -8.12
CA PRO A 163 -29.30 -18.76 -9.19
C PRO A 163 -29.33 -18.04 -10.55
N LEU A 164 -30.04 -16.97 -10.72
CA LEU A 164 -30.25 -16.35 -12.05
C LEU A 164 -29.42 -15.09 -12.35
N LYS A 165 -28.65 -14.55 -11.40
CA LYS A 165 -27.74 -13.40 -11.66
C LYS A 165 -26.52 -13.43 -10.75
N ASN A 166 -25.59 -14.31 -11.01
CA ASN A 166 -24.31 -14.45 -10.30
C ASN A 166 -23.35 -13.28 -10.54
N ARG A 167 -23.75 -12.03 -10.37
CA ARG A 167 -22.82 -10.89 -10.39
C ARG A 167 -23.02 -10.07 -9.14
N ILE A 168 -22.00 -10.04 -8.28
CA ILE A 168 -21.89 -9.08 -7.19
C ILE A 168 -22.00 -7.69 -7.82
N THR A 169 -22.95 -6.90 -7.34
CA THR A 169 -23.14 -5.53 -7.84
C THR A 169 -22.06 -4.60 -7.30
N ASN A 170 -21.71 -3.54 -8.04
CA ASN A 170 -20.76 -2.53 -7.58
C ASN A 170 -21.15 -1.93 -6.23
N ASN A 171 -22.45 -1.74 -5.97
CA ASN A 171 -22.95 -1.23 -4.68
C ASN A 171 -22.68 -2.17 -3.50
N GLU A 172 -22.71 -3.48 -3.72
CA GLU A 172 -22.41 -4.47 -2.67
C GLU A 172 -20.92 -4.54 -2.39
N LEU A 173 -20.10 -4.45 -3.43
CA LEU A 173 -18.65 -4.38 -3.30
C LEU A 173 -18.22 -3.09 -2.58
N GLU A 174 -18.84 -1.97 -2.88
CA GLU A 174 -18.61 -0.69 -2.21
C GLU A 174 -18.97 -0.74 -0.72
N LYS A 175 -20.09 -1.40 -0.35
CA LYS A 175 -20.44 -1.63 1.05
C LYS A 175 -19.40 -2.46 1.80
N ILE A 176 -18.86 -3.51 1.17
CA ILE A 176 -17.78 -4.33 1.75
C ILE A 176 -16.54 -3.47 2.00
N TYR A 177 -16.18 -2.61 1.04
CA TYR A 177 -15.06 -1.68 1.20
C TYR A 177 -15.26 -0.70 2.35
N LEU A 178 -16.43 -0.07 2.44
CA LEU A 178 -16.74 0.87 3.52
C LEU A 178 -16.70 0.23 4.92
N GLN A 179 -17.02 -1.07 5.01
CA GLN A 179 -16.91 -1.85 6.25
C GLN A 179 -15.47 -2.31 6.56
N ASN A 180 -14.57 -2.28 5.58
CA ASN A 180 -13.19 -2.74 5.71
C ASN A 180 -12.20 -1.76 5.06
N PRO A 181 -12.13 -0.50 5.51
CA PRO A 181 -11.32 0.54 4.84
C PRO A 181 -9.81 0.26 4.86
N THR A 182 -9.35 -0.57 5.79
CA THR A 182 -7.95 -0.96 5.91
C THR A 182 -7.53 -2.05 4.90
N LEU A 183 -8.46 -2.69 4.22
CA LEU A 183 -8.18 -3.72 3.23
C LEU A 183 -7.34 -3.20 2.05
N LEU A 184 -7.58 -1.94 1.63
CA LEU A 184 -6.96 -1.31 0.48
C LEU A 184 -5.96 -0.21 0.85
N ARG A 185 -5.82 0.11 2.14
CA ARG A 185 -4.88 1.14 2.63
C ARG A 185 -3.59 0.56 3.22
N GLY A 186 -3.40 -0.78 3.12
CA GLY A 186 -2.16 -1.53 3.43
C GLY A 186 -1.34 -1.03 4.59
#